data_8ef58aa37eb6732c46aedb6804799607
#
_entry.id   8ef58aa37eb6732c46aedb6804799607
#
_cell.length_a   1.000
_cell.length_b   1.000
_cell.length_c   1.000
_cell.angle_alpha   90.00
_cell.angle_beta   90.00
_cell.angle_gamma   90.00
#
_symmetry.space_group_name_H-M   'P 1'
#
loop_
_entity.id
_entity.type
_entity.pdbx_description
1 polymer ?
#
loop_
_entity_poly.entity_id
_entity_poly.type
_entity_poly.pdbx_seq_one_letter_code
_entity_poly.pdbx_strand_id
1 'polypeptide(L)'
;MTVIERFLKYVTFDTQSDESTGVTPSTPKQMVFAQYLKTELEELGLKDISLDENGYLFATLPSNVDHEVPVVGFIAHMDTSPDMSGENVKPRIVEKYDGKDISLCAEENIILSPANFPELLDHVGEDLIVTDGHTLLGADDKAGIAEIVGAVAYLIAHPEIKHGDIRIGFNPDEEIGLGAHKFDVEKFGAKWAYTMDGGEVGELEFENFNAAAAKIRVKGRNVHPGYAKNKMINSLLVANEYASLLPADETPGTTEGYEGFYHLIGMEGEVENTVLSYIVRDHDREKFEARKQALLDYAAQLNEKYGEGTVTVELKDQYYNMRQQVEPLMHIIDIAFAAMQEAGVTPKVKAIRGGTDGAQLSFKGLPCPNIFAGGLNFHGRYEFVPVQSIEKAMNVVVKIAELTAKRYC
;
A
#
# COMPACT_ATOMS: atom_id res chain seq x y z
N MET A 1 11.73 -19.09 16.22
CA MET A 1 10.47 -19.13 15.45
C MET A 1 10.79 -19.18 13.97
N THR A 2 10.05 -19.99 13.21
CA THR A 2 10.05 -19.95 11.73
C THR A 2 9.35 -18.68 11.23
N VAL A 3 9.45 -18.36 9.94
CA VAL A 3 8.74 -17.22 9.35
C VAL A 3 7.21 -17.38 9.49
N ILE A 4 6.70 -18.60 9.34
CA ILE A 4 5.27 -18.90 9.48
C ILE A 4 4.80 -18.77 10.93
N GLU A 5 5.57 -19.26 11.89
CA GLU A 5 5.26 -19.08 13.33
C GLU A 5 5.23 -17.59 13.70
N ARG A 6 6.12 -16.76 13.13
CA ARG A 6 6.10 -15.31 13.29
C ARG A 6 4.82 -14.72 12.72
N PHE A 7 4.51 -15.01 11.47
CA PHE A 7 3.31 -14.50 10.83
C PHE A 7 2.04 -14.85 11.61
N LEU A 8 1.86 -16.13 11.97
CA LEU A 8 0.72 -16.59 12.77
C LEU A 8 0.64 -15.89 14.12
N LYS A 9 1.79 -15.52 14.72
CA LYS A 9 1.84 -14.76 15.96
C LYS A 9 1.50 -13.28 15.74
N TYR A 10 2.04 -12.66 14.68
CA TYR A 10 1.88 -11.23 14.42
C TYR A 10 0.43 -10.85 14.09
N VAL A 11 -0.28 -11.69 13.33
CA VAL A 11 -1.69 -11.43 13.00
C VAL A 11 -2.62 -11.49 14.21
N THR A 12 -2.18 -12.04 15.35
CA THR A 12 -2.98 -12.00 16.59
C THR A 12 -2.97 -10.64 17.30
N PHE A 13 -2.10 -9.72 16.90
CA PHE A 13 -2.12 -8.34 17.39
C PHE A 13 -3.16 -7.54 16.61
N ASP A 14 -4.08 -6.90 17.30
CA ASP A 14 -4.96 -5.91 16.71
C ASP A 14 -4.18 -4.60 16.53
N THR A 15 -4.07 -4.15 15.28
CA THR A 15 -3.29 -2.96 14.90
C THR A 15 -4.04 -2.05 13.94
N GLN A 16 -5.37 -2.18 13.87
CA GLN A 16 -6.20 -1.38 12.97
C GLN A 16 -5.94 0.11 13.14
N SER A 17 -5.68 0.80 12.03
CA SER A 17 -5.54 2.25 11.96
C SER A 17 -6.90 2.98 11.98
N ASP A 18 -6.87 4.30 12.25
CA ASP A 18 -8.08 5.14 12.32
C ASP A 18 -7.74 6.58 11.88
N GLU A 19 -8.15 6.95 10.68
CA GLU A 19 -7.88 8.28 10.10
C GLU A 19 -8.57 9.44 10.85
N SER A 20 -9.60 9.15 11.65
CA SER A 20 -10.38 10.16 12.37
C SER A 20 -9.64 10.79 13.55
N THR A 21 -8.59 10.14 14.05
CA THR A 21 -7.88 10.54 15.28
C THR A 21 -6.95 11.73 15.07
N GLY A 22 -6.38 11.88 13.88
CA GLY A 22 -5.47 12.97 13.53
C GLY A 22 -4.11 12.93 14.26
N VAL A 23 -3.75 11.81 14.89
CA VAL A 23 -2.46 11.58 15.57
C VAL A 23 -1.70 10.42 14.93
N THR A 24 -0.43 10.26 15.24
CA THR A 24 0.42 9.14 14.79
C THR A 24 1.16 8.54 16.00
N PRO A 25 1.08 7.20 16.26
CA PRO A 25 0.23 6.26 15.53
C PRO A 25 -1.26 6.58 15.77
N SER A 26 -2.09 6.33 14.76
CA SER A 26 -3.52 6.66 14.82
C SER A 26 -4.26 5.86 15.89
N THR A 27 -3.75 4.71 16.25
CA THR A 27 -4.26 3.91 17.37
C THR A 27 -3.13 3.42 18.29
N PRO A 28 -3.34 3.38 19.61
CA PRO A 28 -2.32 2.90 20.55
C PRO A 28 -2.02 1.40 20.42
N LYS A 29 -2.88 0.65 19.75
CA LYS A 29 -2.71 -0.78 19.47
C LYS A 29 -1.45 -1.06 18.66
N GLN A 30 -1.13 -0.19 17.71
CA GLN A 30 0.08 -0.27 16.90
C GLN A 30 1.35 -0.18 17.75
N MET A 31 1.36 0.67 18.78
CA MET A 31 2.49 0.78 19.71
C MET A 31 2.72 -0.51 20.50
N VAL A 32 1.66 -1.25 20.84
CA VAL A 32 1.77 -2.55 21.54
C VAL A 32 2.51 -3.54 20.65
N PHE A 33 2.18 -3.60 19.37
CA PHE A 33 2.86 -4.48 18.42
C PHE A 33 4.29 -4.02 18.15
N ALA A 34 4.52 -2.71 17.97
CA ALA A 34 5.85 -2.14 17.81
C ALA A 34 6.79 -2.51 18.99
N GLN A 35 6.28 -2.46 20.23
CA GLN A 35 7.06 -2.85 21.41
C GLN A 35 7.36 -4.36 21.44
N TYR A 36 6.44 -5.21 20.99
CA TYR A 36 6.68 -6.64 20.83
C TYR A 36 7.79 -6.89 19.80
N LEU A 37 7.71 -6.26 18.62
CA LEU A 37 8.73 -6.38 17.58
C LEU A 37 10.09 -5.87 18.06
N LYS A 38 10.13 -4.74 18.76
CA LYS A 38 11.36 -4.22 19.36
C LYS A 38 12.04 -5.26 20.25
N THR A 39 11.27 -5.92 21.12
CA THR A 39 11.80 -6.96 22.01
C THR A 39 12.35 -8.15 21.22
N GLU A 40 11.65 -8.59 20.18
CA GLU A 40 12.12 -9.69 19.31
C GLU A 40 13.43 -9.32 18.57
N LEU A 41 13.54 -8.09 18.05
CA LEU A 41 14.77 -7.61 17.42
C LEU A 41 15.94 -7.51 18.42
N GLU A 42 15.68 -7.11 19.68
CA GLU A 42 16.66 -7.12 20.76
C GLU A 42 17.13 -8.55 21.08
N GLU A 43 16.23 -9.52 21.16
CA GLU A 43 16.54 -10.95 21.38
C GLU A 43 17.35 -11.57 20.23
N LEU A 44 17.12 -11.14 18.98
CA LEU A 44 17.90 -11.53 17.83
C LEU A 44 19.30 -10.88 17.81
N GLY A 45 19.56 -9.90 18.68
CA GLY A 45 20.87 -9.25 18.83
C GLY A 45 21.15 -8.13 17.83
N LEU A 46 20.13 -7.57 17.18
CA LEU A 46 20.27 -6.41 16.29
C LEU A 46 20.80 -5.20 17.05
N LYS A 47 21.32 -4.23 16.30
CA LYS A 47 21.91 -3.00 16.82
C LYS A 47 21.08 -1.78 16.45
N ASP A 48 21.39 -0.65 17.09
CA ASP A 48 20.77 0.65 16.82
C ASP A 48 19.23 0.61 16.82
N ILE A 49 18.67 -0.23 17.72
CA ILE A 49 17.21 -0.40 17.83
C ILE A 49 16.61 0.84 18.46
N SER A 50 15.69 1.46 17.77
CA SER A 50 14.97 2.65 18.24
C SER A 50 13.50 2.58 17.91
N LEU A 51 12.65 2.76 18.91
CA LEU A 51 11.21 2.96 18.76
C LEU A 51 10.89 4.36 19.27
N ASP A 52 10.32 5.20 18.42
CA ASP A 52 9.95 6.56 18.80
C ASP A 52 8.49 6.65 19.31
N GLU A 53 8.11 7.85 19.75
CA GLU A 53 6.76 8.13 20.27
C GLU A 53 5.67 8.07 19.19
N ASN A 54 6.04 8.12 17.93
CA ASN A 54 5.12 8.02 16.79
C ASN A 54 4.98 6.58 16.29
N GLY A 55 5.70 5.61 16.87
CA GLY A 55 5.59 4.19 16.51
C GLY A 55 6.57 3.72 15.44
N TYR A 56 7.50 4.56 14.98
CA TYR A 56 8.53 4.12 14.03
C TYR A 56 9.61 3.31 14.73
N LEU A 57 9.75 2.06 14.33
CA LEU A 57 10.73 1.11 14.85
C LEU A 57 11.83 0.88 13.82
N PHE A 58 13.08 1.24 14.16
CA PHE A 58 14.25 1.02 13.33
C PHE A 58 15.24 0.10 14.02
N ALA A 59 15.97 -0.71 13.24
CA ALA A 59 17.03 -1.56 13.72
C ALA A 59 18.09 -1.81 12.63
N THR A 60 19.27 -2.28 13.03
CA THR A 60 20.38 -2.64 12.14
C THR A 60 20.81 -4.09 12.35
N LEU A 61 20.85 -4.87 11.27
CA LEU A 61 21.70 -6.07 11.22
C LEU A 61 23.09 -5.65 10.71
N PRO A 62 24.14 -5.71 11.56
CA PRO A 62 25.49 -5.29 11.16
C PRO A 62 26.06 -6.15 10.05
N SER A 63 26.83 -5.53 9.17
CA SER A 63 27.60 -6.18 8.10
C SER A 63 28.47 -7.34 8.63
N ASN A 64 28.60 -8.39 7.82
CA ASN A 64 29.51 -9.50 8.06
C ASN A 64 30.65 -9.59 7.01
N VAL A 65 30.89 -8.49 6.29
CA VAL A 65 32.02 -8.31 5.35
C VAL A 65 32.97 -7.22 5.84
N ASP A 66 34.22 -7.20 5.33
CA ASP A 66 35.26 -6.29 5.72
C ASP A 66 35.49 -5.12 4.75
N HIS A 67 34.68 -5.01 3.73
CA HIS A 67 34.67 -3.91 2.75
C HIS A 67 33.38 -3.12 2.81
N GLU A 68 33.39 -1.93 2.22
CA GLU A 68 32.25 -1.04 2.20
C GLU A 68 31.15 -1.55 1.23
N VAL A 69 29.95 -1.75 1.77
CA VAL A 69 28.75 -2.09 1.01
C VAL A 69 27.69 -1.03 1.34
N PRO A 70 26.98 -0.48 0.34
CA PRO A 70 25.89 0.43 0.62
C PRO A 70 24.83 -0.19 1.54
N VAL A 71 24.34 0.58 2.49
CA VAL A 71 23.29 0.15 3.42
C VAL A 71 21.98 -0.01 2.66
N VAL A 72 21.40 -1.20 2.70
CA VAL A 72 20.07 -1.49 2.14
C VAL A 72 19.03 -1.55 3.24
N GLY A 73 17.85 -0.99 2.97
CA GLY A 73 16.71 -1.03 3.89
C GLY A 73 15.63 -2.01 3.46
N PHE A 74 14.92 -2.58 4.44
CA PHE A 74 13.64 -3.28 4.24
C PHE A 74 12.60 -2.69 5.17
N ILE A 75 11.42 -2.40 4.64
CA ILE A 75 10.36 -1.68 5.32
C ILE A 75 9.05 -2.45 5.17
N ALA A 76 8.24 -2.48 6.23
CA ALA A 76 6.89 -3.03 6.24
C ALA A 76 6.04 -2.24 7.23
N HIS A 77 4.71 -2.15 6.99
CA HIS A 77 3.84 -1.44 7.91
C HIS A 77 3.21 -2.34 8.96
N MET A 78 2.91 -1.76 10.12
CA MET A 78 2.39 -2.51 11.27
C MET A 78 0.87 -2.48 11.38
N ASP A 79 0.25 -1.45 10.84
CA ASP A 79 -1.20 -1.30 10.93
C ASP A 79 -1.93 -2.24 9.95
N THR A 80 -3.20 -2.40 10.21
CA THR A 80 -4.13 -3.07 9.29
C THR A 80 -5.24 -2.12 8.90
N SER A 81 -5.83 -2.36 7.74
CA SER A 81 -6.87 -1.55 7.14
C SER A 81 -8.04 -1.28 8.10
N PRO A 82 -8.60 -0.05 8.10
CA PRO A 82 -9.85 0.24 8.80
C PRO A 82 -11.10 -0.40 8.16
N ASP A 83 -10.99 -0.95 6.95
CA ASP A 83 -12.13 -1.48 6.19
C ASP A 83 -12.77 -2.70 6.85
N MET A 84 -11.99 -3.50 7.60
CA MET A 84 -12.49 -4.62 8.35
C MET A 84 -11.71 -4.82 9.65
N SER A 85 -12.40 -5.33 10.70
CA SER A 85 -11.79 -5.58 11.99
C SER A 85 -10.62 -6.55 11.90
N GLY A 86 -9.50 -6.19 12.56
CA GLY A 86 -8.34 -7.04 12.83
C GLY A 86 -8.30 -7.52 14.30
N GLU A 87 -9.41 -7.40 15.03
CA GLU A 87 -9.50 -7.83 16.44
C GLU A 87 -9.82 -9.32 16.55
N ASN A 88 -9.02 -10.05 17.33
CA ASN A 88 -9.17 -11.49 17.57
C ASN A 88 -9.07 -12.35 16.29
N VAL A 89 -8.14 -12.03 15.43
CA VAL A 89 -7.86 -12.84 14.23
C VAL A 89 -7.54 -14.28 14.64
N LYS A 90 -8.21 -15.23 13.99
CA LYS A 90 -8.04 -16.68 14.20
C LYS A 90 -7.51 -17.33 12.93
N PRO A 91 -6.21 -17.22 12.67
CA PRO A 91 -5.62 -17.80 11.48
C PRO A 91 -5.65 -19.32 11.55
N ARG A 92 -5.89 -19.97 10.40
CA ARG A 92 -5.75 -21.41 10.26
C ARG A 92 -5.12 -21.77 8.93
N ILE A 93 -4.43 -22.89 8.90
CA ILE A 93 -3.80 -23.42 7.69
C ILE A 93 -4.75 -24.42 7.03
N VAL A 94 -5.01 -24.24 5.75
CA VAL A 94 -5.65 -25.20 4.85
C VAL A 94 -4.52 -25.90 4.11
N GLU A 95 -4.18 -27.12 4.55
CA GLU A 95 -3.09 -27.89 3.97
C GLU A 95 -3.43 -28.40 2.57
N LYS A 96 -2.49 -28.27 1.63
CA LYS A 96 -2.57 -28.81 0.27
C LYS A 96 -3.90 -28.50 -0.40
N TYR A 97 -4.18 -27.22 -0.53
CA TYR A 97 -5.42 -26.73 -1.11
C TYR A 97 -5.82 -27.50 -2.38
N ASP A 98 -7.04 -28.00 -2.43
CA ASP A 98 -7.52 -28.91 -3.46
C ASP A 98 -8.28 -28.27 -4.63
N GLY A 99 -8.32 -26.91 -4.67
CA GLY A 99 -9.00 -26.14 -5.70
C GLY A 99 -10.50 -25.97 -5.49
N LYS A 100 -11.05 -26.35 -4.33
CA LYS A 100 -12.47 -26.23 -4.00
C LYS A 100 -12.75 -25.06 -3.05
N ASP A 101 -14.03 -24.88 -2.77
CA ASP A 101 -14.51 -23.94 -1.77
C ASP A 101 -13.90 -24.19 -0.39
N ILE A 102 -13.44 -23.12 0.27
CA ILE A 102 -12.96 -23.15 1.64
C ILE A 102 -14.04 -22.54 2.54
N SER A 103 -14.66 -23.34 3.40
CA SER A 103 -15.58 -22.82 4.41
C SER A 103 -14.77 -22.09 5.49
N LEU A 104 -14.92 -20.76 5.58
CA LEU A 104 -14.34 -19.95 6.64
C LEU A 104 -15.17 -20.06 7.92
N CYS A 105 -16.49 -19.87 7.82
CA CYS A 105 -17.47 -20.07 8.89
C CYS A 105 -18.69 -20.83 8.35
N ALA A 106 -18.89 -22.06 8.81
CA ALA A 106 -19.99 -22.89 8.34
C ALA A 106 -21.36 -22.42 8.84
N GLU A 107 -21.41 -21.90 10.07
CA GLU A 107 -22.63 -21.41 10.71
C GLU A 107 -23.22 -20.20 10.00
N GLU A 108 -22.36 -19.32 9.45
CA GLU A 108 -22.77 -18.12 8.72
C GLU A 108 -22.67 -18.26 7.21
N ASN A 109 -22.33 -19.46 6.72
CA ASN A 109 -22.12 -19.75 5.31
C ASN A 109 -21.13 -18.79 4.64
N ILE A 110 -20.03 -18.44 5.34
CA ILE A 110 -18.93 -17.63 4.78
C ILE A 110 -17.98 -18.58 4.07
N ILE A 111 -17.89 -18.43 2.75
CA ILE A 111 -17.14 -19.32 1.88
C ILE A 111 -16.17 -18.52 1.02
N LEU A 112 -14.88 -18.84 1.11
CA LEU A 112 -13.86 -18.41 0.17
C LEU A 112 -13.85 -19.37 -1.02
N SER A 113 -14.38 -18.93 -2.16
CA SER A 113 -14.67 -19.77 -3.31
C SER A 113 -13.89 -19.34 -4.55
N PRO A 114 -13.27 -20.24 -5.31
CA PRO A 114 -12.63 -19.90 -6.57
C PRO A 114 -13.62 -19.41 -7.65
N ALA A 115 -14.92 -19.60 -7.47
CA ALA A 115 -15.93 -19.01 -8.34
C ALA A 115 -15.99 -17.47 -8.21
N ASN A 116 -15.66 -16.93 -7.04
CA ASN A 116 -15.60 -15.49 -6.76
C ASN A 116 -14.17 -14.95 -6.77
N PHE A 117 -13.20 -15.80 -6.45
CA PHE A 117 -11.77 -15.48 -6.29
C PHE A 117 -10.95 -16.49 -7.09
N PRO A 118 -10.91 -16.35 -8.44
CA PRO A 118 -10.30 -17.35 -9.32
C PRO A 118 -8.79 -17.52 -9.12
N GLU A 119 -8.10 -16.53 -8.55
CA GLU A 119 -6.68 -16.57 -8.18
C GLU A 119 -6.35 -17.69 -7.18
N LEU A 120 -7.32 -18.19 -6.41
CA LEU A 120 -7.14 -19.37 -5.56
C LEU A 120 -6.66 -20.59 -6.35
N LEU A 121 -7.06 -20.72 -7.62
CA LEU A 121 -6.71 -21.86 -8.45
C LEU A 121 -5.22 -21.91 -8.82
N ASP A 122 -4.52 -20.78 -8.72
CA ASP A 122 -3.07 -20.71 -8.94
C ASP A 122 -2.27 -21.32 -7.79
N HIS A 123 -2.94 -21.57 -6.65
CA HIS A 123 -2.35 -22.09 -5.41
C HIS A 123 -2.79 -23.54 -5.08
N VAL A 124 -3.32 -24.28 -6.05
CA VAL A 124 -3.68 -25.68 -5.84
C VAL A 124 -2.44 -26.52 -5.49
N GLY A 125 -2.52 -27.22 -4.35
CA GLY A 125 -1.41 -28.00 -3.80
C GLY A 125 -0.54 -27.27 -2.79
N GLU A 126 -0.71 -25.95 -2.63
CA GLU A 126 -0.05 -25.15 -1.61
C GLU A 126 -0.84 -25.14 -0.29
N ASP A 127 -0.18 -24.76 0.80
CA ASP A 127 -0.81 -24.56 2.09
C ASP A 127 -1.26 -23.10 2.21
N LEU A 128 -2.55 -22.86 2.49
CA LEU A 128 -3.11 -21.51 2.57
C LEU A 128 -3.41 -21.13 4.01
N ILE A 129 -2.97 -19.94 4.43
CA ILE A 129 -3.39 -19.35 5.69
C ILE A 129 -4.60 -18.46 5.42
N VAL A 130 -5.69 -18.72 6.14
CA VAL A 130 -6.98 -18.01 6.04
C VAL A 130 -7.48 -17.61 7.41
N THR A 131 -8.46 -16.70 7.46
CA THR A 131 -9.18 -16.31 8.69
C THR A 131 -10.41 -17.20 8.93
N ASP A 132 -11.13 -16.94 10.03
CA ASP A 132 -12.42 -17.57 10.34
C ASP A 132 -13.62 -16.85 9.67
N GLY A 133 -13.37 -15.84 8.83
CA GLY A 133 -14.39 -15.07 8.11
C GLY A 133 -15.01 -13.92 8.90
N HIS A 134 -14.62 -13.68 10.16
CA HIS A 134 -15.14 -12.58 10.97
C HIS A 134 -14.23 -11.37 10.99
N THR A 135 -12.96 -11.54 10.59
CA THR A 135 -11.93 -10.51 10.54
C THR A 135 -11.22 -10.53 9.18
N LEU A 136 -10.44 -9.50 8.88
CA LEU A 136 -9.35 -9.65 7.92
C LEU A 136 -8.30 -10.63 8.47
N LEU A 137 -7.32 -11.05 7.67
CA LEU A 137 -6.20 -11.87 8.12
C LEU A 137 -5.05 -11.00 8.66
N GLY A 138 -4.77 -9.88 8.00
CA GLY A 138 -3.64 -8.99 8.29
C GLY A 138 -2.34 -9.46 7.63
N ALA A 139 -2.41 -10.17 6.51
CA ALA A 139 -1.25 -10.47 5.68
C ALA A 139 -0.63 -9.17 5.13
N ASP A 140 -1.46 -8.21 4.83
CA ASP A 140 -1.15 -6.82 4.57
C ASP A 140 -1.05 -6.06 5.91
N ASP A 141 0.16 -5.70 6.43
CA ASP A 141 1.48 -6.11 5.90
C ASP A 141 2.31 -6.89 6.94
N LYS A 142 1.64 -7.65 7.82
CA LYS A 142 2.34 -8.50 8.81
C LYS A 142 3.07 -9.68 8.17
N ALA A 143 2.74 -10.02 6.90
CA ALA A 143 3.55 -10.96 6.14
C ALA A 143 4.92 -10.35 5.84
N GLY A 144 5.00 -9.15 5.31
CA GLY A 144 6.25 -8.45 5.07
C GLY A 144 7.09 -8.27 6.34
N ILE A 145 6.46 -7.96 7.49
CA ILE A 145 7.17 -7.92 8.77
C ILE A 145 7.78 -9.29 9.10
N ALA A 146 7.00 -10.36 8.99
CA ALA A 146 7.47 -11.72 9.29
C ALA A 146 8.62 -12.16 8.36
N GLU A 147 8.52 -11.78 7.09
CA GLU A 147 9.53 -12.05 6.05
C GLU A 147 10.85 -11.34 6.35
N ILE A 148 10.80 -10.05 6.70
CA ILE A 148 11.98 -9.27 7.06
C ILE A 148 12.65 -9.86 8.32
N VAL A 149 11.88 -10.08 9.39
CA VAL A 149 12.42 -10.63 10.64
C VAL A 149 12.90 -12.08 10.44
N GLY A 150 12.20 -12.87 9.63
CA GLY A 150 12.59 -14.22 9.25
C GLY A 150 13.91 -14.24 8.48
N ALA A 151 14.08 -13.35 7.50
CA ALA A 151 15.30 -13.22 6.70
C ALA A 151 16.50 -12.81 7.57
N VAL A 152 16.30 -11.86 8.47
CA VAL A 152 17.33 -11.43 9.43
C VAL A 152 17.75 -12.58 10.34
N ALA A 153 16.80 -13.30 10.93
CA ALA A 153 17.08 -14.48 11.76
C ALA A 153 17.84 -15.57 10.97
N TYR A 154 17.48 -15.76 9.70
CA TYR A 154 18.16 -16.69 8.81
C TYR A 154 19.61 -16.27 8.52
N LEU A 155 19.86 -14.99 8.19
CA LEU A 155 21.19 -14.45 7.95
C LEU A 155 22.11 -14.57 9.19
N ILE A 156 21.55 -14.32 10.39
CA ILE A 156 22.29 -14.50 11.65
C ILE A 156 22.70 -15.98 11.85
N ALA A 157 21.81 -16.90 11.51
CA ALA A 157 22.08 -18.34 11.61
C ALA A 157 23.03 -18.86 10.52
N HIS A 158 23.21 -18.11 9.42
CA HIS A 158 23.99 -18.48 8.25
C HIS A 158 25.08 -17.43 7.92
N PRO A 159 26.11 -17.25 8.77
CA PRO A 159 27.14 -16.22 8.60
C PRO A 159 28.03 -16.41 7.36
N GLU A 160 27.93 -17.55 6.68
CA GLU A 160 28.54 -17.80 5.38
C GLU A 160 27.92 -16.95 4.27
N ILE A 161 26.63 -16.56 4.40
CA ILE A 161 25.96 -15.63 3.48
C ILE A 161 26.45 -14.22 3.79
N LYS A 162 27.13 -13.61 2.83
CA LYS A 162 27.74 -12.29 2.99
C LYS A 162 26.74 -11.18 2.68
N HIS A 163 26.72 -10.17 3.56
CA HIS A 163 25.85 -8.99 3.44
C HIS A 163 26.52 -7.75 4.06
N GLY A 164 26.15 -6.58 3.56
CA GLY A 164 26.46 -5.29 4.19
C GLY A 164 25.55 -5.01 5.39
N ASP A 165 25.58 -3.78 5.90
CA ASP A 165 24.59 -3.34 6.89
C ASP A 165 23.19 -3.38 6.29
N ILE A 166 22.24 -3.97 7.02
CA ILE A 166 20.82 -4.00 6.65
C ILE A 166 20.05 -3.17 7.65
N ARG A 167 19.30 -2.18 7.15
CA ARG A 167 18.37 -1.40 7.97
C ARG A 167 16.98 -1.99 7.88
N ILE A 168 16.31 -2.07 9.03
CA ILE A 168 14.93 -2.55 9.17
C ILE A 168 14.10 -1.40 9.66
N GLY A 169 12.97 -1.17 9.01
CA GLY A 169 12.00 -0.14 9.39
C GLY A 169 10.60 -0.72 9.45
N PHE A 170 9.94 -0.53 10.58
CA PHE A 170 8.51 -0.80 10.72
C PHE A 170 7.79 0.49 11.07
N ASN A 171 6.78 0.82 10.30
CA ASN A 171 6.05 2.09 10.41
C ASN A 171 4.56 1.87 10.68
N PRO A 172 3.90 2.83 11.35
CA PRO A 172 2.45 2.84 11.55
C PRO A 172 1.72 3.51 10.39
N ASP A 173 0.39 3.37 10.36
CA ASP A 173 -0.55 4.23 9.62
C ASP A 173 -0.36 4.29 8.09
N GLU A 174 0.18 3.23 7.47
CA GLU A 174 0.26 3.13 6.01
C GLU A 174 -1.13 3.14 5.38
N GLU A 175 -2.04 2.34 5.89
CA GLU A 175 -3.39 2.09 5.40
C GLU A 175 -4.30 3.33 5.37
N ILE A 176 -3.90 4.37 6.08
CA ILE A 176 -4.54 5.69 6.04
C ILE A 176 -3.67 6.76 5.35
N GLY A 177 -2.61 6.32 4.64
CA GLY A 177 -1.72 7.16 3.84
C GLY A 177 -0.76 8.05 4.64
N LEU A 178 -0.53 7.75 5.92
CA LEU A 178 0.32 8.52 6.81
C LEU A 178 1.65 7.83 7.18
N GLY A 179 1.90 6.61 6.70
CA GLY A 179 3.05 5.79 7.08
C GLY A 179 4.40 6.45 6.84
N ALA A 180 4.58 7.10 5.71
CA ALA A 180 5.82 7.83 5.42
C ALA A 180 5.90 9.22 6.07
N HIS A 181 4.83 9.73 6.67
CA HIS A 181 4.71 11.15 7.06
C HIS A 181 5.82 11.62 8.01
N LYS A 182 6.01 10.88 9.11
CA LYS A 182 7.02 11.18 10.14
C LYS A 182 8.22 10.23 10.08
N PHE A 183 8.33 9.42 9.04
CA PHE A 183 9.47 8.54 8.83
C PHE A 183 10.75 9.37 8.65
N ASP A 184 11.70 9.21 9.54
CA ASP A 184 12.99 9.90 9.54
C ASP A 184 13.99 9.16 8.64
N VAL A 185 14.07 9.59 7.38
CA VAL A 185 14.95 8.99 6.37
C VAL A 185 16.43 9.13 6.72
N GLU A 186 16.83 10.25 7.34
CA GLU A 186 18.24 10.46 7.75
C GLU A 186 18.62 9.50 8.88
N LYS A 187 17.76 9.36 9.88
CA LYS A 187 17.96 8.40 10.98
C LYS A 187 17.88 6.95 10.50
N PHE A 188 17.01 6.66 9.54
CA PHE A 188 16.94 5.34 8.91
C PHE A 188 18.27 5.00 8.22
N GLY A 189 18.87 5.93 7.49
CA GLY A 189 20.26 5.86 7.05
C GLY A 189 20.56 4.84 5.95
N ALA A 190 19.57 4.28 5.28
CA ALA A 190 19.77 3.41 4.12
C ALA A 190 20.02 4.23 2.85
N LYS A 191 20.77 3.67 1.91
CA LYS A 191 21.00 4.28 0.60
C LYS A 191 19.81 4.13 -0.33
N TRP A 192 19.11 3.02 -0.21
CA TRP A 192 17.80 2.71 -0.79
C TRP A 192 17.11 1.67 0.10
N ALA A 193 15.83 1.47 -0.10
CA ALA A 193 15.08 0.45 0.61
C ALA A 193 14.12 -0.30 -0.33
N TYR A 194 13.47 -1.32 0.19
CA TYR A 194 12.34 -2.01 -0.43
C TYR A 194 11.22 -2.10 0.59
N THR A 195 10.00 -1.71 0.20
CA THR A 195 8.81 -2.06 0.98
C THR A 195 8.40 -3.49 0.63
N MET A 196 8.13 -4.30 1.65
CA MET A 196 7.63 -5.67 1.51
C MET A 196 6.10 -5.69 1.59
N ASP A 197 5.45 -4.93 0.71
CA ASP A 197 4.04 -4.53 0.78
C ASP A 197 3.30 -4.77 -0.56
N GLY A 198 3.87 -5.58 -1.43
CA GLY A 198 3.24 -6.01 -2.67
C GLY A 198 2.34 -7.21 -2.47
N GLY A 199 1.49 -7.49 -3.45
CA GLY A 199 0.54 -8.60 -3.42
C GLY A 199 1.16 -9.94 -3.85
N GLU A 200 0.80 -10.35 -5.06
CA GLU A 200 1.10 -11.68 -5.61
C GLU A 200 2.60 -11.96 -5.78
N VAL A 201 2.98 -13.22 -5.60
CA VAL A 201 4.37 -13.69 -5.77
C VAL A 201 4.97 -13.24 -7.10
N GLY A 202 6.13 -12.59 -7.01
CA GLY A 202 6.90 -12.10 -8.14
C GLY A 202 6.69 -10.63 -8.45
N GLU A 203 5.74 -9.94 -7.83
CA GLU A 203 5.53 -8.52 -8.04
C GLU A 203 6.74 -7.70 -7.62
N LEU A 204 7.21 -6.86 -8.54
CA LEU A 204 8.27 -5.89 -8.36
C LEU A 204 7.80 -4.58 -8.97
N GLU A 205 7.63 -3.58 -8.15
CA GLU A 205 6.93 -2.36 -8.52
C GLU A 205 7.78 -1.14 -8.17
N PHE A 206 8.07 -0.33 -9.16
CA PHE A 206 8.80 0.94 -9.00
C PHE A 206 8.11 2.09 -9.73
N GLU A 207 6.85 1.89 -10.08
CA GLU A 207 5.95 2.87 -10.65
C GLU A 207 4.61 2.83 -9.91
N ASN A 208 4.03 3.99 -9.69
CA ASN A 208 2.70 4.15 -9.11
C ASN A 208 1.98 5.33 -9.77
N PHE A 209 0.70 5.52 -9.50
CA PHE A 209 -0.01 6.69 -9.97
C PHE A 209 0.60 8.00 -9.44
N ASN A 210 0.51 9.08 -10.23
CA ASN A 210 0.39 10.42 -9.70
C ASN A 210 -1.06 10.60 -9.23
N ALA A 211 -1.25 11.28 -8.12
CA ALA A 211 -2.53 11.37 -7.44
C ALA A 211 -2.90 12.78 -6.98
N ALA A 212 -4.13 13.17 -7.25
CA ALA A 212 -4.72 14.37 -6.67
C ALA A 212 -6.15 14.10 -6.20
N ALA A 213 -6.56 14.84 -5.18
CA ALA A 213 -7.94 15.04 -4.82
C ALA A 213 -8.46 16.33 -5.46
N ALA A 214 -9.70 16.31 -5.91
CA ALA A 214 -10.38 17.48 -6.42
C ALA A 214 -11.74 17.67 -5.74
N LYS A 215 -11.99 18.88 -5.24
CA LYS A 215 -13.31 19.28 -4.73
C LYS A 215 -13.89 20.33 -5.67
N ILE A 216 -15.03 20.00 -6.26
CA ILE A 216 -15.78 20.88 -7.13
C ILE A 216 -16.96 21.42 -6.31
N ARG A 217 -16.97 22.72 -6.07
CA ARG A 217 -18.04 23.39 -5.32
C ARG A 217 -18.90 24.15 -6.31
N VAL A 218 -20.21 23.86 -6.26
CA VAL A 218 -21.20 24.51 -7.10
C VAL A 218 -22.10 25.35 -6.24
N LYS A 219 -22.16 26.66 -6.51
CA LYS A 219 -23.02 27.61 -5.83
C LYS A 219 -24.25 27.88 -6.66
N GLY A 220 -25.40 27.59 -6.11
CA GLY A 220 -26.70 27.84 -6.71
C GLY A 220 -27.31 29.18 -6.29
N ARG A 221 -28.53 29.38 -6.74
CA ARG A 221 -29.39 30.50 -6.34
C ARG A 221 -30.82 29.98 -6.25
N ASN A 222 -31.33 29.89 -5.03
CA ASN A 222 -32.70 29.38 -4.79
C ASN A 222 -33.69 30.51 -4.93
N VAL A 223 -34.84 30.15 -5.46
CA VAL A 223 -36.08 30.94 -5.46
C VAL A 223 -37.28 29.99 -5.41
N HIS A 224 -38.47 30.50 -5.05
CA HIS A 224 -39.67 29.68 -5.05
C HIS A 224 -39.89 29.01 -6.43
N PRO A 225 -40.11 27.68 -6.50
CA PRO A 225 -40.17 26.95 -7.78
C PRO A 225 -41.15 27.51 -8.80
N GLY A 226 -42.30 28.04 -8.34
CA GLY A 226 -43.29 28.67 -9.20
C GLY A 226 -42.83 29.93 -9.91
N TYR A 227 -41.71 30.54 -9.47
CA TYR A 227 -41.14 31.76 -10.04
C TYR A 227 -39.66 31.57 -10.52
N ALA A 228 -39.26 30.33 -10.66
CA ALA A 228 -37.86 29.94 -10.87
C ALA A 228 -37.32 30.24 -12.29
N LYS A 229 -38.22 30.38 -13.28
CA LYS A 229 -37.81 30.58 -14.69
C LYS A 229 -36.89 31.80 -14.83
N ASN A 230 -35.70 31.58 -15.40
CA ASN A 230 -34.64 32.58 -15.62
C ASN A 230 -34.07 33.22 -14.33
N LYS A 231 -34.31 32.62 -13.16
CA LYS A 231 -33.86 33.12 -11.85
C LYS A 231 -33.09 32.08 -11.03
N MET A 232 -33.65 30.87 -10.93
CA MET A 232 -33.03 29.78 -10.16
C MET A 232 -31.80 29.25 -10.87
N ILE A 233 -30.73 29.00 -10.12
CA ILE A 233 -29.62 28.14 -10.48
C ILE A 233 -29.63 26.99 -9.48
N ASN A 234 -30.03 25.82 -9.92
CA ASN A 234 -30.03 24.64 -9.07
C ASN A 234 -28.64 24.00 -9.11
N SER A 235 -27.89 24.11 -7.99
CA SER A 235 -26.53 23.62 -7.91
C SER A 235 -26.41 22.10 -8.15
N LEU A 236 -27.41 21.29 -7.78
CA LEU A 236 -27.45 19.85 -8.04
C LEU A 236 -27.46 19.55 -9.55
N LEU A 237 -28.26 20.32 -10.33
CA LEU A 237 -28.31 20.14 -11.78
C LEU A 237 -27.01 20.59 -12.46
N VAL A 238 -26.42 21.69 -12.00
CA VAL A 238 -25.11 22.15 -12.51
C VAL A 238 -24.02 21.16 -12.14
N ALA A 239 -24.03 20.59 -10.93
CA ALA A 239 -23.10 19.54 -10.51
C ALA A 239 -23.22 18.27 -11.37
N ASN A 240 -24.43 17.85 -11.68
CA ASN A 240 -24.67 16.72 -12.58
C ASN A 240 -24.18 17.03 -14.02
N GLU A 241 -24.40 18.26 -14.51
CA GLU A 241 -23.86 18.70 -15.80
C GLU A 241 -22.33 18.67 -15.78
N TYR A 242 -21.69 19.19 -14.72
CA TYR A 242 -20.24 19.13 -14.56
C TYR A 242 -19.72 17.68 -14.61
N ALA A 243 -20.32 16.78 -13.86
CA ALA A 243 -19.92 15.36 -13.87
C ALA A 243 -20.08 14.72 -15.26
N SER A 244 -21.05 15.17 -16.05
CA SER A 244 -21.30 14.67 -17.41
C SER A 244 -20.32 15.20 -18.47
N LEU A 245 -19.50 16.20 -18.15
CA LEU A 245 -18.43 16.70 -19.02
C LEU A 245 -17.18 15.83 -18.96
N LEU A 246 -17.01 15.05 -17.91
CA LEU A 246 -15.86 14.14 -17.77
C LEU A 246 -16.06 12.92 -18.69
N PRO A 247 -14.96 12.37 -19.24
CA PRO A 247 -15.02 11.17 -20.09
C PRO A 247 -15.63 9.97 -19.33
N ALA A 248 -16.68 9.39 -19.92
CA ALA A 248 -17.42 8.28 -19.28
C ALA A 248 -16.62 6.96 -19.26
N ASP A 249 -15.62 6.82 -20.11
CA ASP A 249 -14.71 5.69 -20.27
C ASP A 249 -13.41 5.84 -19.46
N GLU A 250 -13.21 6.95 -18.75
CA GLU A 250 -12.05 7.20 -17.92
C GLU A 250 -12.42 7.12 -16.41
N THR A 251 -12.93 5.96 -15.99
CA THR A 251 -13.32 5.66 -14.61
C THR A 251 -12.57 4.43 -14.10
N PRO A 252 -12.51 4.17 -12.79
CA PRO A 252 -11.90 2.94 -12.27
C PRO A 252 -12.50 1.65 -12.83
N GLY A 253 -13.79 1.66 -13.17
CA GLY A 253 -14.50 0.51 -13.73
C GLY A 253 -14.28 0.29 -15.24
N THR A 254 -13.64 1.21 -15.93
CA THR A 254 -13.45 1.19 -17.38
C THR A 254 -11.99 1.26 -17.81
N THR A 255 -11.05 1.37 -16.87
CA THR A 255 -9.61 1.53 -17.11
C THR A 255 -8.79 0.45 -16.46
N GLU A 256 -7.66 0.08 -17.10
CA GLU A 256 -6.71 -0.91 -16.59
C GLU A 256 -5.25 -0.51 -16.86
N GLY A 257 -4.30 -1.26 -16.34
CA GLY A 257 -2.86 -1.06 -16.55
C GLY A 257 -2.42 0.39 -16.29
N TYR A 258 -1.86 1.05 -17.28
CA TYR A 258 -1.36 2.42 -17.21
C TYR A 258 -2.41 3.52 -17.47
N GLU A 259 -3.65 3.15 -17.72
CA GLU A 259 -4.73 4.10 -18.00
C GLU A 259 -5.12 4.87 -16.75
N GLY A 260 -5.15 6.20 -16.85
CA GLY A 260 -5.55 7.10 -15.79
C GLY A 260 -7.08 7.27 -15.74
N PHE A 261 -7.59 7.83 -14.65
CA PHE A 261 -9.04 7.99 -14.45
C PHE A 261 -9.40 9.20 -13.59
N TYR A 262 -10.68 9.55 -13.67
CA TYR A 262 -11.40 10.37 -12.68
C TYR A 262 -12.37 9.47 -11.92
N HIS A 263 -12.37 9.55 -10.61
CA HIS A 263 -13.29 8.78 -9.77
C HIS A 263 -14.12 9.72 -8.90
N LEU A 264 -15.41 9.83 -9.20
CA LEU A 264 -16.36 10.54 -8.33
C LEU A 264 -16.63 9.68 -7.09
N ILE A 265 -16.12 10.11 -5.94
CA ILE A 265 -16.24 9.38 -4.68
C ILE A 265 -17.38 9.92 -3.78
N GLY A 266 -17.89 11.09 -4.08
CA GLY A 266 -18.98 11.67 -3.32
C GLY A 266 -19.63 12.86 -4.02
N MET A 267 -20.94 13.00 -3.84
CA MET A 267 -21.71 14.16 -4.25
C MET A 267 -22.75 14.45 -3.16
N GLU A 268 -22.62 15.62 -2.55
CA GLU A 268 -23.52 16.07 -1.49
C GLU A 268 -24.02 17.49 -1.78
N GLY A 269 -25.31 17.75 -1.57
CA GLY A 269 -25.80 19.10 -1.77
C GLY A 269 -27.29 19.27 -1.79
N GLU A 270 -27.67 20.53 -2.01
CA GLU A 270 -29.04 21.02 -2.15
C GLU A 270 -29.07 22.12 -3.22
N VAL A 271 -30.22 22.80 -3.40
CA VAL A 271 -30.39 23.79 -4.48
C VAL A 271 -29.33 24.90 -4.47
N GLU A 272 -28.87 25.34 -3.30
CA GLU A 272 -27.93 26.46 -3.17
C GLU A 272 -26.45 26.07 -3.17
N ASN A 273 -26.13 24.85 -2.72
CA ASN A 273 -24.75 24.40 -2.64
C ASN A 273 -24.65 22.89 -2.91
N THR A 274 -23.74 22.51 -3.76
CA THR A 274 -23.38 21.10 -4.01
C THR A 274 -21.87 20.96 -4.07
N VAL A 275 -21.35 19.88 -3.50
CA VAL A 275 -19.93 19.54 -3.53
C VAL A 275 -19.78 18.16 -4.18
N LEU A 276 -18.91 18.08 -5.19
CA LEU A 276 -18.44 16.80 -5.73
C LEU A 276 -17.01 16.58 -5.28
N SER A 277 -16.72 15.36 -4.87
CA SER A 277 -15.37 14.93 -4.49
C SER A 277 -14.85 13.92 -5.50
N TYR A 278 -13.69 14.20 -6.08
CA TYR A 278 -13.03 13.35 -7.07
C TYR A 278 -11.64 12.93 -6.62
N ILE A 279 -11.25 11.74 -7.05
CA ILE A 279 -9.86 11.29 -7.11
C ILE A 279 -9.41 11.32 -8.56
N VAL A 280 -8.25 11.89 -8.82
CA VAL A 280 -7.62 11.97 -10.15
C VAL A 280 -6.33 11.15 -10.12
N ARG A 281 -6.15 10.26 -11.09
CA ARG A 281 -5.02 9.34 -11.18
C ARG A 281 -4.49 9.25 -12.61
N ASP A 282 -3.17 9.26 -12.78
CA ASP A 282 -2.48 8.88 -14.00
C ASP A 282 -1.03 8.52 -13.71
N HIS A 283 -0.45 7.53 -14.39
CA HIS A 283 0.97 7.19 -14.24
C HIS A 283 1.88 8.22 -14.93
N ASP A 284 1.42 8.77 -16.05
CA ASP A 284 2.14 9.79 -16.80
C ASP A 284 1.94 11.17 -16.18
N ARG A 285 3.03 11.88 -15.93
CA ARG A 285 2.98 13.20 -15.29
C ARG A 285 2.29 14.26 -16.15
N GLU A 286 2.54 14.26 -17.44
CA GLU A 286 1.95 15.26 -18.34
C GLU A 286 0.44 15.03 -18.49
N LYS A 287 0.02 13.78 -18.64
CA LYS A 287 -1.41 13.42 -18.66
C LYS A 287 -2.10 13.75 -17.34
N PHE A 288 -1.44 13.48 -16.20
CA PHE A 288 -1.95 13.83 -14.90
C PHE A 288 -2.21 15.35 -14.77
N GLU A 289 -1.24 16.19 -15.16
CA GLU A 289 -1.44 17.64 -15.17
C GLU A 289 -2.55 18.08 -16.14
N ALA A 290 -2.61 17.45 -17.34
CA ALA A 290 -3.70 17.70 -18.28
C ALA A 290 -5.08 17.34 -17.71
N ARG A 291 -5.19 16.25 -16.94
CA ARG A 291 -6.43 15.87 -16.24
C ARG A 291 -6.86 16.93 -15.23
N LYS A 292 -5.92 17.45 -14.45
CA LYS A 292 -6.22 18.51 -13.48
C LYS A 292 -6.66 19.79 -14.20
N GLN A 293 -6.00 20.14 -15.31
CA GLN A 293 -6.37 21.29 -16.11
C GLN A 293 -7.77 21.15 -16.71
N ALA A 294 -8.13 19.96 -17.20
CA ALA A 294 -9.47 19.70 -17.75
C ALA A 294 -10.58 19.96 -16.72
N LEU A 295 -10.37 19.63 -15.43
CA LEU A 295 -11.34 19.96 -14.38
C LEU A 295 -11.54 21.48 -14.22
N LEU A 296 -10.48 22.26 -14.36
CA LEU A 296 -10.56 23.72 -14.33
C LEU A 296 -11.27 24.28 -15.57
N ASP A 297 -11.00 23.71 -16.74
CA ASP A 297 -11.60 24.12 -18.00
C ASP A 297 -13.12 23.83 -18.03
N TYR A 298 -13.57 22.68 -17.48
CA TYR A 298 -14.98 22.37 -17.33
C TYR A 298 -15.68 23.35 -16.37
N ALA A 299 -15.01 23.75 -15.29
CA ALA A 299 -15.56 24.77 -14.40
C ALA A 299 -15.69 26.12 -15.10
N ALA A 300 -14.69 26.53 -15.87
CA ALA A 300 -14.73 27.76 -16.65
C ALA A 300 -15.87 27.75 -17.67
N GLN A 301 -16.08 26.65 -18.38
CA GLN A 301 -17.18 26.47 -19.33
C GLN A 301 -18.56 26.64 -18.66
N LEU A 302 -18.74 26.09 -17.45
CA LEU A 302 -20.01 26.25 -16.74
C LEU A 302 -20.16 27.66 -16.14
N ASN A 303 -19.07 28.32 -15.75
CA ASN A 303 -19.11 29.70 -15.30
C ASN A 303 -19.49 30.66 -16.42
N GLU A 304 -19.08 30.43 -17.65
CA GLU A 304 -19.58 31.17 -18.82
C GLU A 304 -21.10 31.05 -18.97
N LYS A 305 -21.66 29.87 -18.71
CA LYS A 305 -23.10 29.59 -18.87
C LYS A 305 -23.94 30.11 -17.68
N TYR A 306 -23.48 29.93 -16.46
CA TYR A 306 -24.25 30.16 -15.25
C TYR A 306 -23.83 31.42 -14.46
N GLY A 307 -22.72 32.03 -14.81
CA GLY A 307 -22.14 33.19 -14.17
C GLY A 307 -20.86 32.86 -13.40
N GLU A 308 -19.96 33.84 -13.35
CA GLU A 308 -18.65 33.72 -12.70
C GLU A 308 -18.78 33.32 -11.22
N GLY A 309 -17.97 32.36 -10.78
CA GLY A 309 -17.93 31.85 -9.42
C GLY A 309 -19.06 30.86 -9.09
N THR A 310 -19.86 30.45 -10.07
CA THR A 310 -20.87 29.39 -9.87
C THR A 310 -20.20 28.05 -9.62
N VAL A 311 -19.13 27.73 -10.34
CA VAL A 311 -18.33 26.49 -10.16
C VAL A 311 -16.90 26.86 -9.80
N THR A 312 -16.41 26.30 -8.70
CA THR A 312 -15.02 26.45 -8.26
C THR A 312 -14.38 25.09 -8.06
N VAL A 313 -13.12 24.96 -8.41
CA VAL A 313 -12.34 23.72 -8.28
C VAL A 313 -11.19 23.95 -7.32
N GLU A 314 -11.07 23.08 -6.32
CA GLU A 314 -9.97 23.01 -5.39
C GLU A 314 -9.21 21.70 -5.66
N LEU A 315 -7.93 21.81 -6.03
CA LEU A 315 -7.05 20.69 -6.34
C LEU A 315 -6.00 20.54 -5.24
N LYS A 316 -5.75 19.31 -4.82
CA LYS A 316 -4.70 18.99 -3.86
C LYS A 316 -3.94 17.75 -4.34
N ASP A 317 -2.68 17.93 -4.72
CA ASP A 317 -1.80 16.80 -5.04
C ASP A 317 -1.53 16.00 -3.77
N GLN A 318 -1.52 14.67 -3.88
CA GLN A 318 -1.37 13.74 -2.78
C GLN A 318 0.00 13.07 -2.80
N TYR A 319 0.37 12.47 -3.95
CA TYR A 319 1.66 11.83 -4.19
C TYR A 319 1.94 11.77 -5.70
N TYR A 320 3.17 11.40 -6.03
CA TYR A 320 3.63 11.30 -7.41
C TYR A 320 4.22 9.93 -7.71
N ASN A 321 4.37 9.61 -9.00
CA ASN A 321 4.99 8.38 -9.45
C ASN A 321 6.46 8.32 -9.03
N MET A 322 6.82 7.30 -8.23
CA MET A 322 8.17 7.12 -7.70
C MET A 322 9.21 6.78 -8.77
N ARG A 323 8.81 6.38 -9.97
CA ARG A 323 9.73 6.03 -11.06
C ARG A 323 10.84 7.04 -11.26
N GLN A 324 10.51 8.33 -11.27
CA GLN A 324 11.51 9.40 -11.46
C GLN A 324 12.59 9.44 -10.37
N GLN A 325 12.31 8.91 -9.18
CA GLN A 325 13.26 8.82 -8.08
C GLN A 325 14.07 7.51 -8.11
N VAL A 326 13.49 6.43 -8.63
CA VAL A 326 14.10 5.10 -8.73
C VAL A 326 14.95 4.98 -10.00
N GLU A 327 14.52 5.54 -11.11
CA GLU A 327 15.16 5.42 -12.43
C GLU A 327 16.66 5.78 -12.46
N PRO A 328 17.17 6.79 -11.68
CA PRO A 328 18.61 7.03 -11.59
C PRO A 328 19.39 5.89 -10.93
N LEU A 329 18.73 4.97 -10.26
CA LEU A 329 19.29 3.87 -9.47
C LEU A 329 18.78 2.49 -9.94
N MET A 330 18.51 2.31 -11.24
CA MET A 330 17.91 1.06 -11.77
C MET A 330 18.62 -0.22 -11.34
N HIS A 331 19.89 -0.14 -10.92
CA HIS A 331 20.59 -1.29 -10.39
C HIS A 331 19.93 -1.91 -9.14
N ILE A 332 19.10 -1.15 -8.37
CA ILE A 332 18.36 -1.71 -7.24
C ILE A 332 17.21 -2.60 -7.73
N ILE A 333 16.62 -2.26 -8.86
CA ILE A 333 15.61 -3.10 -9.53
C ILE A 333 16.26 -4.36 -10.11
N ASP A 334 17.43 -4.21 -10.73
CA ASP A 334 18.20 -5.35 -11.27
C ASP A 334 18.58 -6.35 -10.15
N ILE A 335 18.97 -5.85 -8.96
CA ILE A 335 19.26 -6.68 -7.78
C ILE A 335 18.03 -7.43 -7.33
N ALA A 336 16.89 -6.75 -7.15
CA ALA A 336 15.65 -7.38 -6.73
C ALA A 336 15.15 -8.42 -7.76
N PHE A 337 15.24 -8.09 -9.05
CA PHE A 337 14.88 -8.98 -10.14
C PHE A 337 15.74 -10.26 -10.12
N ALA A 338 17.06 -10.13 -10.01
CA ALA A 338 17.97 -11.27 -9.91
C ALA A 338 17.75 -12.08 -8.62
N ALA A 339 17.49 -11.41 -7.49
CA ALA A 339 17.19 -12.05 -6.22
C ALA A 339 15.94 -12.94 -6.30
N MET A 340 14.89 -12.45 -6.94
CA MET A 340 13.67 -13.24 -7.20
C MET A 340 14.00 -14.48 -8.04
N GLN A 341 14.75 -14.34 -9.14
CA GLN A 341 15.14 -15.47 -9.97
C GLN A 341 15.97 -16.50 -9.20
N GLU A 342 16.95 -16.06 -8.38
CA GLU A 342 17.75 -16.96 -7.56
C GLU A 342 16.93 -17.63 -6.43
N ALA A 343 15.86 -16.99 -5.97
CA ALA A 343 14.90 -17.57 -5.03
C ALA A 343 13.84 -18.49 -5.71
N GLY A 344 13.95 -18.71 -7.01
CA GLY A 344 13.01 -19.54 -7.78
C GLY A 344 11.67 -18.87 -8.05
N VAL A 345 11.63 -17.54 -8.01
CA VAL A 345 10.45 -16.72 -8.29
C VAL A 345 10.59 -16.08 -9.67
N THR A 346 9.54 -16.13 -10.48
CA THR A 346 9.49 -15.40 -11.75
C THR A 346 9.11 -13.94 -11.48
N PRO A 347 9.99 -12.95 -11.75
CA PRO A 347 9.66 -11.56 -11.52
C PRO A 347 8.53 -11.06 -12.45
N LYS A 348 7.60 -10.30 -11.90
CA LYS A 348 6.49 -9.64 -12.58
C LYS A 348 6.60 -8.14 -12.33
N VAL A 349 7.30 -7.43 -13.23
CA VAL A 349 7.40 -5.97 -13.11
C VAL A 349 6.09 -5.34 -13.58
N LYS A 350 5.43 -4.62 -12.68
CA LYS A 350 4.18 -3.92 -12.98
C LYS A 350 4.12 -2.56 -12.27
N ALA A 351 3.16 -1.74 -12.67
CA ALA A 351 2.89 -0.45 -12.04
C ALA A 351 1.74 -0.59 -11.04
N ILE A 352 1.87 0.05 -9.89
CA ILE A 352 0.83 0.12 -8.85
C ILE A 352 -0.27 1.09 -9.30
N ARG A 353 -1.52 0.68 -9.23
CA ARG A 353 -2.69 1.54 -9.48
C ARG A 353 -3.18 2.25 -8.21
N GLY A 354 -2.28 2.65 -7.36
CA GLY A 354 -2.51 3.33 -6.08
C GLY A 354 -1.28 4.11 -5.65
N GLY A 355 -1.14 4.34 -4.36
CA GLY A 355 0.05 4.87 -3.69
C GLY A 355 0.56 3.84 -2.69
N THR A 356 1.80 3.98 -2.25
CA THR A 356 2.43 3.20 -1.19
C THR A 356 3.37 4.10 -0.40
N ASP A 357 3.78 3.66 0.77
CA ASP A 357 4.83 4.34 1.53
C ASP A 357 6.13 4.44 0.73
N GLY A 358 6.47 3.42 -0.06
CA GLY A 358 7.63 3.43 -0.94
C GLY A 358 7.64 4.61 -1.91
N ALA A 359 6.47 5.00 -2.44
CA ALA A 359 6.36 6.18 -3.29
C ALA A 359 6.68 7.46 -2.52
N GLN A 360 6.10 7.64 -1.33
CA GLN A 360 6.33 8.83 -0.52
C GLN A 360 7.78 8.90 0.00
N LEU A 361 8.35 7.78 0.45
CA LEU A 361 9.74 7.67 0.90
C LEU A 361 10.72 7.99 -0.22
N SER A 362 10.43 7.58 -1.45
CA SER A 362 11.25 7.90 -2.62
C SER A 362 11.37 9.41 -2.82
N PHE A 363 10.29 10.18 -2.64
CA PHE A 363 10.30 11.64 -2.69
C PHE A 363 10.93 12.30 -1.46
N LYS A 364 11.08 11.59 -0.35
CA LYS A 364 11.83 12.04 0.83
C LYS A 364 13.34 11.76 0.73
N GLY A 365 13.80 11.21 -0.41
CA GLY A 365 15.21 10.94 -0.67
C GLY A 365 15.66 9.51 -0.37
N LEU A 366 14.71 8.59 -0.13
CA LEU A 366 14.98 7.16 0.03
C LEU A 366 14.30 6.39 -1.13
N PRO A 367 14.96 6.17 -2.26
CA PRO A 367 14.41 5.35 -3.34
C PRO A 367 13.96 3.99 -2.82
N CYS A 368 12.65 3.67 -2.97
CA CYS A 368 12.04 2.56 -2.26
C CYS A 368 10.99 1.85 -3.14
N PRO A 369 11.44 0.96 -4.06
CA PRO A 369 10.52 0.11 -4.81
C PRO A 369 9.81 -0.90 -3.90
N ASN A 370 8.69 -1.44 -4.39
CA ASN A 370 7.85 -2.36 -3.67
C ASN A 370 8.09 -3.80 -4.15
N ILE A 371 8.11 -4.75 -3.22
CA ILE A 371 8.27 -6.20 -3.45
C ILE A 371 7.07 -6.91 -2.85
N PHE A 372 6.65 -8.01 -3.46
CA PHE A 372 5.54 -8.84 -3.00
C PHE A 372 5.72 -9.34 -1.56
N ALA A 373 4.63 -9.37 -0.81
CA ALA A 373 4.48 -10.08 0.47
C ALA A 373 3.66 -11.38 0.31
N GLY A 374 3.10 -11.62 -0.85
CA GLY A 374 2.46 -12.88 -1.23
C GLY A 374 1.03 -13.06 -0.74
N GLY A 375 0.43 -12.08 -0.07
CA GLY A 375 -0.98 -12.11 0.33
C GLY A 375 -1.92 -11.73 -0.82
N LEU A 376 -3.20 -12.09 -0.68
CA LEU A 376 -4.24 -11.81 -1.67
C LEU A 376 -5.56 -11.46 -0.97
N ASN A 377 -6.45 -10.76 -1.68
CA ASN A 377 -7.78 -10.35 -1.21
C ASN A 377 -7.73 -9.49 0.05
N PHE A 378 -6.79 -8.58 0.12
CA PHE A 378 -6.55 -7.69 1.25
C PHE A 378 -7.80 -6.92 1.71
N HIS A 379 -7.74 -6.35 2.92
CA HIS A 379 -8.76 -5.48 3.52
C HIS A 379 -10.11 -6.17 3.81
N GLY A 380 -10.17 -7.50 3.74
CA GLY A 380 -11.44 -8.19 3.93
C GLY A 380 -11.34 -9.61 4.51
N ARG A 381 -12.50 -10.19 4.78
CA ARG A 381 -12.63 -11.55 5.35
C ARG A 381 -12.15 -12.68 4.45
N TYR A 382 -11.95 -12.40 3.18
CA TYR A 382 -11.50 -13.37 2.17
C TYR A 382 -10.01 -13.28 1.92
N GLU A 383 -9.30 -12.50 2.73
CA GLU A 383 -7.86 -12.39 2.71
C GLU A 383 -7.21 -13.74 3.02
N PHE A 384 -6.20 -14.08 2.24
CA PHE A 384 -5.42 -15.29 2.45
C PHE A 384 -3.97 -15.09 2.01
N VAL A 385 -3.07 -15.94 2.51
CA VAL A 385 -1.69 -15.96 2.06
C VAL A 385 -1.19 -17.42 1.98
N PRO A 386 -0.60 -17.83 0.85
CA PRO A 386 0.06 -19.13 0.77
C PRO A 386 1.32 -19.17 1.63
N VAL A 387 1.52 -20.23 2.39
CA VAL A 387 2.74 -20.47 3.19
C VAL A 387 3.99 -20.35 2.34
N GLN A 388 3.96 -20.98 1.16
CA GLN A 388 5.08 -20.98 0.21
C GLN A 388 5.40 -19.57 -0.34
N SER A 389 4.42 -18.65 -0.37
CA SER A 389 4.62 -17.27 -0.78
C SER A 389 5.43 -16.49 0.24
N ILE A 390 5.10 -16.61 1.53
CA ILE A 390 5.86 -16.01 2.63
C ILE A 390 7.31 -16.53 2.64
N GLU A 391 7.51 -17.85 2.48
CA GLU A 391 8.85 -18.45 2.44
C GLU A 391 9.67 -17.94 1.24
N LYS A 392 9.06 -17.79 0.07
CA LYS A 392 9.70 -17.21 -1.11
C LYS A 392 10.08 -15.74 -0.90
N ALA A 393 9.19 -14.92 -0.35
CA ALA A 393 9.46 -13.50 -0.07
C ALA A 393 10.60 -13.33 0.94
N MET A 394 10.60 -14.08 2.04
CA MET A 394 11.72 -14.13 2.97
C MET A 394 13.05 -14.47 2.26
N ASN A 395 13.05 -15.47 1.38
CA ASN A 395 14.25 -15.84 0.63
C ASN A 395 14.69 -14.74 -0.35
N VAL A 396 13.77 -13.99 -0.93
CA VAL A 396 14.10 -12.83 -1.78
C VAL A 396 14.83 -11.76 -0.98
N VAL A 397 14.39 -11.45 0.25
CA VAL A 397 15.09 -10.52 1.15
C VAL A 397 16.53 -10.98 1.41
N VAL A 398 16.74 -12.27 1.73
CA VAL A 398 18.09 -12.87 1.92
C VAL A 398 18.94 -12.70 0.66
N LYS A 399 18.36 -12.97 -0.53
CA LYS A 399 19.07 -12.87 -1.81
C LYS A 399 19.40 -11.44 -2.19
N ILE A 400 18.55 -10.47 -1.90
CA ILE A 400 18.86 -9.05 -2.12
C ILE A 400 20.09 -8.66 -1.29
N ALA A 401 20.11 -9.04 -0.01
CA ALA A 401 21.25 -8.74 0.87
C ALA A 401 22.56 -9.37 0.35
N GLU A 402 22.52 -10.63 -0.05
CA GLU A 402 23.66 -11.36 -0.61
C GLU A 402 24.15 -10.74 -1.93
N LEU A 403 23.25 -10.48 -2.88
CA LEU A 403 23.59 -9.91 -4.19
C LEU A 403 24.08 -8.46 -4.07
N THR A 404 23.53 -7.70 -3.12
CA THR A 404 24.06 -6.36 -2.83
C THR A 404 25.51 -6.43 -2.40
N ALA A 405 25.88 -7.30 -1.44
CA ALA A 405 27.27 -7.45 -1.04
C ALA A 405 28.17 -7.91 -2.21
N LYS A 406 27.73 -8.89 -3.00
CA LYS A 406 28.49 -9.38 -4.18
C LYS A 406 28.74 -8.31 -5.23
N ARG A 407 27.84 -7.36 -5.42
CA ARG A 407 27.98 -6.28 -6.40
C ARG A 407 29.08 -5.30 -6.04
N TYR A 408 29.39 -5.13 -4.77
CA TYR A 408 30.35 -4.15 -4.25
C TYR A 408 31.64 -4.81 -3.72
N CYS A 409 31.85 -6.11 -4.03
CA CYS A 409 33.09 -6.84 -3.74
C CYS A 409 34.28 -6.40 -4.60
#